data_a476f86ea156b2f78c18fac6c6e0d216
#
_entry.id   a476f86ea156b2f78c18fac6c6e0d216
#
_cell.length_a   1.000
_cell.length_b   1.000
_cell.length_c   1.000
_cell.angle_alpha   90.00
_cell.angle_beta   90.00
_cell.angle_gamma   90.00
#
_symmetry.space_group_name_H-M   'P 1'
#
loop_
_entity.id
_entity.type
_entity.pdbx_description
1 polymer ?
#
loop_
_entity_poly.entity_id
_entity_poly.type
_entity_poly.pdbx_seq_one_letter_code
_entity_poly.pdbx_strand_id
1 'polypeptide(L)'
;MKTLEDLFEHQLKDLYSAEDQLTKALPKMAKNAKDSKLKKAFEDHLEETKNHKKRLEEVCKELDIKPTGETCKAMEGLIKEASDFLEEDADDDVFNAGLIAEAQRVEHYEISGYGTAVRYAKELGHDKIAKKLQETLDEEYAADDKLTDMAEDRLNEKAI
;
A
#
# COMPACT_ATOMS: atom_id res chain seq x y z
N MET A 1 3.98 -22.87 -10.74
CA MET A 1 4.27 -22.69 -9.32
C MET A 1 4.35 -24.04 -8.62
N LYS A 2 5.50 -24.46 -8.15
CA LYS A 2 5.72 -25.79 -7.55
C LYS A 2 6.60 -25.74 -6.29
N THR A 3 7.29 -24.62 -6.06
CA THR A 3 8.21 -24.44 -4.93
C THR A 3 7.86 -23.18 -4.15
N LEU A 4 8.47 -22.99 -2.99
CA LEU A 4 8.33 -21.75 -2.21
C LEU A 4 9.03 -20.57 -2.91
N GLU A 5 10.10 -20.84 -3.65
CA GLU A 5 10.78 -19.85 -4.49
C GLU A 5 9.86 -19.31 -5.57
N ASP A 6 9.14 -20.20 -6.29
CA ASP A 6 8.16 -19.77 -7.31
C ASP A 6 7.06 -18.90 -6.69
N LEU A 7 6.60 -19.25 -5.49
CA LEU A 7 5.56 -18.50 -4.78
C LEU A 7 6.10 -17.16 -4.26
N PHE A 8 7.33 -17.11 -3.80
CA PHE A 8 7.99 -15.89 -3.37
C PHE A 8 8.19 -14.92 -4.55
N GLU A 9 8.68 -15.43 -5.69
CA GLU A 9 8.80 -14.63 -6.92
C GLU A 9 7.44 -14.04 -7.34
N HIS A 10 6.38 -14.86 -7.32
CA HIS A 10 5.02 -14.40 -7.62
C HIS A 10 4.56 -13.30 -6.66
N GLN A 11 4.79 -13.47 -5.35
CA GLN A 11 4.44 -12.49 -4.32
C GLN A 11 5.16 -11.16 -4.53
N LEU A 12 6.46 -11.19 -4.87
CA LEU A 12 7.22 -9.97 -5.15
C LEU A 12 6.70 -9.22 -6.38
N LYS A 13 6.32 -9.94 -7.43
CA LYS A 13 5.75 -9.35 -8.66
C LYS A 13 4.36 -8.77 -8.40
N ASP A 14 3.56 -9.43 -7.59
CA ASP A 14 2.23 -8.95 -7.20
C ASP A 14 2.35 -7.65 -6.39
N LEU A 15 3.24 -7.60 -5.39
CA LEU A 15 3.54 -6.40 -4.62
C LEU A 15 4.06 -5.26 -5.51
N TYR A 16 4.98 -5.54 -6.43
CA TYR A 16 5.47 -4.53 -7.37
C TYR A 16 4.35 -3.94 -8.23
N SER A 17 3.42 -4.78 -8.67
CA SER A 17 2.23 -4.32 -9.39
C SER A 17 1.31 -3.48 -8.50
N ALA A 18 1.15 -3.83 -7.24
CA ALA A 18 0.36 -3.06 -6.28
C ALA A 18 0.94 -1.65 -6.09
N GLU A 19 2.24 -1.55 -5.80
CA GLU A 19 2.95 -0.28 -5.64
C GLU A 19 2.88 0.59 -6.92
N ASP A 20 3.05 -0.01 -8.10
CA ASP A 20 2.95 0.73 -9.37
C ASP A 20 1.55 1.32 -9.59
N GLN A 21 0.51 0.59 -9.21
CA GLN A 21 -0.87 1.06 -9.27
C GLN A 21 -1.11 2.19 -8.27
N LEU A 22 -0.60 2.07 -7.05
CA LEU A 22 -0.73 3.08 -5.99
C LEU A 22 -0.02 4.39 -6.32
N THR A 23 1.15 4.35 -6.97
CA THR A 23 1.82 5.58 -7.44
C THR A 23 0.94 6.42 -8.37
N LYS A 24 -0.05 5.81 -9.03
CA LYS A 24 -1.00 6.47 -9.93
C LYS A 24 -2.31 6.87 -9.23
N ALA A 25 -2.70 6.14 -8.19
CA ALA A 25 -3.95 6.36 -7.46
C ALA A 25 -3.80 7.44 -6.37
N LEU A 26 -2.73 7.42 -5.59
CA LEU A 26 -2.50 8.34 -4.47
C LEU A 26 -2.58 9.82 -4.83
N PRO A 27 -2.07 10.30 -5.99
CA PRO A 27 -2.24 11.69 -6.39
C PRO A 27 -3.70 12.12 -6.52
N LYS A 28 -4.60 11.20 -6.93
CA LYS A 28 -6.03 11.50 -7.03
C LYS A 28 -6.67 11.61 -5.66
N MET A 29 -6.31 10.69 -4.73
CA MET A 29 -6.79 10.75 -3.35
C MET A 29 -6.33 12.05 -2.66
N ALA A 30 -5.05 12.39 -2.77
CA ALA A 30 -4.50 13.63 -2.22
C ALA A 30 -5.21 14.88 -2.77
N LYS A 31 -5.49 14.91 -4.07
CA LYS A 31 -6.18 16.03 -4.72
C LYS A 31 -7.62 16.21 -4.21
N ASN A 32 -8.31 15.13 -3.87
CA ASN A 32 -9.71 15.15 -3.48
C ASN A 32 -9.92 15.27 -1.97
N ALA A 33 -8.93 14.93 -1.13
CA ALA A 33 -9.01 15.09 0.31
C ALA A 33 -9.32 16.57 0.68
N LYS A 34 -10.33 16.75 1.54
CA LYS A 34 -10.78 18.09 1.99
C LYS A 34 -10.04 18.53 3.24
N ASP A 35 -9.58 17.60 4.07
CA ASP A 35 -8.72 17.89 5.21
C ASP A 35 -7.26 18.02 4.78
N SER A 36 -6.58 19.08 5.23
CA SER A 36 -5.20 19.36 4.82
C SER A 36 -4.17 18.37 5.37
N LYS A 37 -4.42 17.79 6.56
CA LYS A 37 -3.54 16.78 7.15
C LYS A 37 -3.68 15.46 6.40
N LEU A 38 -4.93 15.08 6.05
CA LEU A 38 -5.20 13.88 5.26
C LEU A 38 -4.59 14.00 3.85
N LYS A 39 -4.75 15.16 3.21
CA LYS A 39 -4.08 15.45 1.93
C LYS A 39 -2.57 15.25 2.03
N LYS A 40 -1.94 15.85 3.05
CA LYS A 40 -0.51 15.71 3.28
C LYS A 40 -0.11 14.26 3.56
N ALA A 41 -0.92 13.50 4.29
CA ALA A 41 -0.65 12.09 4.53
C ALA A 41 -0.57 11.29 3.22
N PHE A 42 -1.50 11.51 2.28
CA PHE A 42 -1.45 10.86 0.97
C PHE A 42 -0.26 11.32 0.10
N GLU A 43 0.12 12.60 0.18
CA GLU A 43 1.31 13.10 -0.52
C GLU A 43 2.61 12.48 0.03
N ASP A 44 2.73 12.37 1.35
CA ASP A 44 3.88 11.73 2.01
C ASP A 44 3.93 10.24 1.67
N HIS A 45 2.79 9.54 1.76
CA HIS A 45 2.70 8.13 1.43
C HIS A 45 3.01 7.83 -0.05
N LEU A 46 2.70 8.74 -0.97
CA LEU A 46 3.12 8.61 -2.37
C LEU A 46 4.65 8.54 -2.51
N GLU A 47 5.39 9.32 -1.73
CA GLU A 47 6.86 9.27 -1.76
C GLU A 47 7.39 7.97 -1.12
N GLU A 48 6.75 7.48 -0.06
CA GLU A 48 7.03 6.18 0.55
C GLU A 48 6.79 5.04 -0.44
N THR A 49 5.63 4.99 -1.10
CA THR A 49 5.26 4.03 -2.15
C THR A 49 6.30 3.99 -3.29
N LYS A 50 6.79 5.15 -3.74
CA LYS A 50 7.87 5.20 -4.74
C LYS A 50 9.17 4.55 -4.23
N ASN A 51 9.47 4.68 -2.94
CA ASN A 51 10.63 4.04 -2.33
C ASN A 51 10.42 2.53 -2.16
N HIS A 52 9.21 2.09 -1.78
CA HIS A 52 8.83 0.68 -1.72
C HIS A 52 9.03 -0.01 -3.08
N LYS A 53 8.53 0.63 -4.13
CA LYS A 53 8.72 0.15 -5.51
C LYS A 53 10.20 -0.02 -5.87
N LYS A 54 11.06 0.98 -5.57
CA LYS A 54 12.51 0.89 -5.80
C LYS A 54 13.14 -0.24 -4.99
N ARG A 55 12.73 -0.40 -3.73
CA ARG A 55 13.22 -1.47 -2.85
C ARG A 55 12.87 -2.85 -3.41
N LEU A 56 11.66 -3.02 -3.97
CA LEU A 56 11.28 -4.24 -4.70
C LEU A 56 12.10 -4.47 -5.96
N GLU A 57 12.42 -3.42 -6.74
CA GLU A 57 13.32 -3.51 -7.90
C GLU A 57 14.72 -3.99 -7.49
N GLU A 58 15.26 -3.49 -6.38
CA GLU A 58 16.54 -3.95 -5.83
C GLU A 58 16.48 -5.42 -5.38
N VAL A 59 15.41 -5.79 -4.66
CA VAL A 59 15.19 -7.18 -4.21
C VAL A 59 15.11 -8.13 -5.40
N CYS A 60 14.32 -7.78 -6.42
CA CYS A 60 14.19 -8.59 -7.63
C CYS A 60 15.54 -8.71 -8.38
N LYS A 61 16.33 -7.62 -8.43
CA LYS A 61 17.67 -7.64 -9.02
C LYS A 61 18.63 -8.56 -8.26
N GLU A 62 18.59 -8.57 -6.93
CA GLU A 62 19.41 -9.46 -6.11
C GLU A 62 19.07 -10.94 -6.33
N LEU A 63 17.82 -11.24 -6.67
CA LEU A 63 17.31 -12.60 -6.97
C LEU A 63 17.44 -12.97 -8.45
N ASP A 64 17.94 -12.08 -9.31
CA ASP A 64 18.02 -12.25 -10.77
C ASP A 64 16.65 -12.53 -11.42
N ILE A 65 15.60 -11.89 -10.91
CA ILE A 65 14.22 -11.95 -11.44
C ILE A 65 13.75 -10.58 -11.92
N LYS A 66 12.74 -10.57 -12.82
CA LYS A 66 12.08 -9.34 -13.25
C LYS A 66 10.96 -8.99 -12.26
N PRO A 67 10.82 -7.73 -11.82
CA PRO A 67 9.74 -7.33 -10.93
C PRO A 67 8.36 -7.32 -11.61
N THR A 68 8.33 -7.29 -12.94
CA THR A 68 7.10 -7.23 -13.76
C THR A 68 6.65 -8.62 -14.21
N GLY A 69 5.39 -8.72 -14.66
CA GLY A 69 4.82 -9.94 -15.26
C GLY A 69 3.54 -10.41 -14.57
N GLU A 70 3.23 -9.87 -13.39
CA GLU A 70 1.95 -10.06 -12.69
C GLU A 70 1.16 -8.75 -12.64
N THR A 71 -0.15 -8.89 -12.50
CA THR A 71 -1.07 -7.77 -12.22
C THR A 71 -1.80 -8.06 -10.93
N CYS A 72 -1.59 -7.23 -9.93
CA CYS A 72 -2.30 -7.34 -8.65
C CYS A 72 -3.76 -6.94 -8.83
N LYS A 73 -4.63 -7.94 -8.97
CA LYS A 73 -6.08 -7.72 -9.14
C LYS A 73 -6.77 -7.27 -7.85
N ALA A 74 -6.21 -7.62 -6.70
CA ALA A 74 -6.72 -7.17 -5.41
C ALA A 74 -6.54 -5.64 -5.30
N MET A 75 -5.34 -5.13 -5.58
CA MET A 75 -5.07 -3.69 -5.59
C MET A 75 -5.89 -2.95 -6.67
N GLU A 76 -6.03 -3.54 -7.86
CA GLU A 76 -6.91 -3.00 -8.92
C GLU A 76 -8.35 -2.84 -8.41
N GLY A 77 -8.86 -3.82 -7.67
CA GLY A 77 -10.18 -3.78 -7.05
C GLY A 77 -10.30 -2.70 -5.98
N LEU A 78 -9.34 -2.62 -5.07
CA LEU A 78 -9.31 -1.61 -4.00
C LEU A 78 -9.23 -0.18 -4.56
N ILE A 79 -8.38 0.05 -5.56
CA ILE A 79 -8.27 1.35 -6.24
C ILE A 79 -9.56 1.70 -6.98
N LYS A 80 -10.24 0.70 -7.54
CA LYS A 80 -11.53 0.92 -8.19
C LYS A 80 -12.58 1.34 -7.18
N GLU A 81 -12.70 0.66 -6.04
CA GLU A 81 -13.62 1.05 -4.95
C GLU A 81 -13.34 2.46 -4.46
N ALA A 82 -12.07 2.79 -4.19
CA ALA A 82 -11.68 4.14 -3.82
C ALA A 82 -12.04 5.18 -4.91
N SER A 83 -11.85 4.84 -6.19
CA SER A 83 -12.20 5.74 -7.30
C SER A 83 -13.71 5.93 -7.43
N ASP A 84 -14.49 4.88 -7.23
CA ASP A 84 -15.96 4.96 -7.23
C ASP A 84 -16.42 5.84 -6.05
N PHE A 85 -15.79 5.71 -4.87
CA PHE A 85 -16.08 6.56 -3.71
C PHE A 85 -15.74 8.05 -3.95
N LEU A 86 -14.70 8.37 -4.72
CA LEU A 86 -14.36 9.77 -5.07
C LEU A 86 -15.45 10.48 -5.89
N GLU A 87 -16.38 9.73 -6.50
CA GLU A 87 -17.49 10.27 -7.30
C GLU A 87 -18.78 10.44 -6.47
N GLU A 88 -18.80 9.99 -5.21
CA GLU A 88 -19.96 10.12 -4.32
C GLU A 88 -20.21 11.57 -3.91
N ASP A 89 -21.48 11.96 -3.86
CA ASP A 89 -21.92 13.25 -3.33
C ASP A 89 -22.06 13.16 -1.81
N ALA A 90 -20.99 13.49 -1.10
CA ALA A 90 -20.94 13.44 0.36
C ALA A 90 -20.42 14.75 0.94
N ASP A 91 -20.89 15.10 2.15
CA ASP A 91 -20.35 16.22 2.91
C ASP A 91 -18.85 16.03 3.18
N ASP A 92 -18.10 17.13 3.23
CA ASP A 92 -16.63 17.12 3.30
C ASP A 92 -16.07 16.24 4.43
N ASP A 93 -16.69 16.25 5.61
CA ASP A 93 -16.23 15.45 6.75
C ASP A 93 -16.54 13.95 6.58
N VAL A 94 -17.71 13.62 6.02
CA VAL A 94 -18.08 12.23 5.65
C VAL A 94 -17.14 11.72 4.55
N PHE A 95 -16.82 12.57 3.58
CA PHE A 95 -15.90 12.26 2.49
C PHE A 95 -14.49 11.96 3.01
N ASN A 96 -13.95 12.77 3.93
CA ASN A 96 -12.65 12.51 4.54
C ASN A 96 -12.65 11.19 5.34
N ALA A 97 -13.70 10.90 6.11
CA ALA A 97 -13.83 9.64 6.85
C ALA A 97 -13.85 8.42 5.90
N GLY A 98 -14.57 8.53 4.78
CA GLY A 98 -14.58 7.49 3.74
C GLY A 98 -13.21 7.30 3.09
N LEU A 99 -12.50 8.37 2.76
CA LEU A 99 -11.14 8.28 2.20
C LEU A 99 -10.16 7.57 3.14
N ILE A 100 -10.26 7.79 4.46
CA ILE A 100 -9.46 7.04 5.44
C ILE A 100 -9.78 5.55 5.36
N ALA A 101 -11.07 5.18 5.31
CA ALA A 101 -11.48 3.78 5.23
C ALA A 101 -10.96 3.09 3.95
N GLU A 102 -11.03 3.76 2.80
CA GLU A 102 -10.48 3.24 1.55
C GLU A 102 -8.95 3.06 1.62
N ALA A 103 -8.25 4.04 2.18
CA ALA A 103 -6.80 3.96 2.35
C ALA A 103 -6.40 2.80 3.28
N GLN A 104 -7.04 2.65 4.45
CA GLN A 104 -6.71 1.57 5.39
C GLN A 104 -6.91 0.17 4.77
N ARG A 105 -7.86 -0.03 3.86
CA ARG A 105 -7.99 -1.31 3.14
C ARG A 105 -6.76 -1.60 2.29
N VAL A 106 -6.17 -0.57 1.68
CA VAL A 106 -4.93 -0.67 0.91
C VAL A 106 -3.76 -1.03 1.82
N GLU A 107 -3.58 -0.29 2.93
CA GLU A 107 -2.51 -0.58 3.91
C GLU A 107 -2.59 -2.03 4.43
N HIS A 108 -3.79 -2.51 4.80
CA HIS A 108 -3.97 -3.88 5.28
C HIS A 108 -3.65 -4.94 4.22
N TYR A 109 -3.93 -4.65 2.94
CA TYR A 109 -3.48 -5.51 1.85
C TYR A 109 -1.95 -5.57 1.79
N GLU A 110 -1.27 -4.43 1.85
CA GLU A 110 0.19 -4.35 1.78
C GLU A 110 0.87 -4.95 3.02
N ILE A 111 0.36 -4.70 4.22
CA ILE A 111 0.80 -5.34 5.47
C ILE A 111 0.74 -6.88 5.33
N SER A 112 -0.36 -7.43 4.83
CA SER A 112 -0.50 -8.87 4.58
C SER A 112 0.51 -9.37 3.54
N GLY A 113 0.66 -8.64 2.45
CA GLY A 113 1.55 -8.97 1.33
C GLY A 113 3.02 -8.96 1.73
N TYR A 114 3.49 -7.86 2.32
CA TYR A 114 4.87 -7.72 2.79
C TYR A 114 5.20 -8.65 3.95
N GLY A 115 4.27 -8.84 4.90
CA GLY A 115 4.43 -9.81 5.99
C GLY A 115 4.64 -11.23 5.46
N THR A 116 3.90 -11.62 4.45
CA THR A 116 4.06 -12.90 3.74
C THR A 116 5.41 -12.98 3.03
N ALA A 117 5.79 -11.94 2.28
CA ALA A 117 7.06 -11.91 1.56
C ALA A 117 8.27 -11.97 2.49
N VAL A 118 8.24 -11.25 3.62
CA VAL A 118 9.26 -11.34 4.68
C VAL A 118 9.41 -12.77 5.20
N ARG A 119 8.27 -13.47 5.43
CA ARG A 119 8.28 -14.84 5.92
C ARG A 119 8.90 -15.78 4.91
N TYR A 120 8.50 -15.69 3.64
CA TYR A 120 9.07 -16.53 2.58
C TYR A 120 10.56 -16.29 2.41
N ALA A 121 11.01 -15.02 2.42
CA ALA A 121 12.43 -14.69 2.35
C ALA A 121 13.24 -15.33 3.49
N LYS A 122 12.73 -15.33 4.73
CA LYS A 122 13.36 -15.98 5.88
C LYS A 122 13.44 -17.49 5.72
N GLU A 123 12.34 -18.15 5.31
CA GLU A 123 12.33 -19.61 5.10
C GLU A 123 13.28 -20.04 3.99
N LEU A 124 13.50 -19.20 2.98
CA LEU A 124 14.45 -19.43 1.88
C LEU A 124 15.89 -19.04 2.21
N GLY A 125 16.17 -18.53 3.42
CA GLY A 125 17.51 -18.13 3.85
C GLY A 125 18.00 -16.80 3.27
N HIS A 126 17.09 -15.97 2.72
CA HIS A 126 17.37 -14.64 2.17
C HIS A 126 17.29 -13.53 3.24
N ASP A 127 18.08 -13.64 4.31
CA ASP A 127 18.00 -12.77 5.48
C ASP A 127 18.15 -11.25 5.15
N LYS A 128 19.00 -10.91 4.18
CA LYS A 128 19.20 -9.51 3.76
C LYS A 128 17.96 -8.97 3.05
N ILE A 129 17.34 -9.78 2.22
CA ILE A 129 16.11 -9.44 1.51
C ILE A 129 14.96 -9.34 2.51
N ALA A 130 14.86 -10.28 3.45
CA ALA A 130 13.87 -10.24 4.52
C ALA A 130 13.93 -8.92 5.33
N LYS A 131 15.14 -8.41 5.61
CA LYS A 131 15.31 -7.11 6.28
C LYS A 131 14.80 -5.94 5.45
N LYS A 132 15.13 -5.90 4.14
CA LYS A 132 14.63 -4.86 3.24
C LYS A 132 13.10 -4.85 3.14
N LEU A 133 12.50 -6.04 3.03
CA LEU A 133 11.04 -6.16 2.98
C LEU A 133 10.39 -5.80 4.33
N GLN A 134 11.07 -6.09 5.45
CA GLN A 134 10.61 -5.71 6.78
C GLN A 134 10.58 -4.19 6.97
N GLU A 135 11.54 -3.45 6.39
CA GLU A 135 11.53 -1.98 6.42
C GLU A 135 10.25 -1.43 5.76
N THR A 136 9.84 -1.97 4.60
CA THR A 136 8.58 -1.59 3.98
C THR A 136 7.38 -1.98 4.86
N LEU A 137 7.36 -3.19 5.38
CA LEU A 137 6.28 -3.63 6.27
C LEU A 137 6.11 -2.72 7.48
N ASP A 138 7.21 -2.26 8.08
CA ASP A 138 7.17 -1.34 9.22
C ASP A 138 6.65 0.05 8.81
N GLU A 139 6.96 0.50 7.59
CA GLU A 139 6.46 1.74 7.00
C GLU A 139 4.94 1.65 6.72
N GLU A 140 4.42 0.49 6.24
CA GLU A 140 2.97 0.28 6.05
C GLU A 140 2.19 0.25 7.37
N TYR A 141 2.75 -0.39 8.41
CA TYR A 141 2.15 -0.30 9.76
C TYR A 141 2.08 1.14 10.26
N ALA A 142 3.13 1.93 10.04
CA ALA A 142 3.15 3.34 10.45
C ALA A 142 2.14 4.19 9.66
N ALA A 143 1.91 3.88 8.38
CA ALA A 143 0.90 4.52 7.54
C ALA A 143 -0.53 4.21 8.04
N ASP A 144 -0.83 2.94 8.36
CA ASP A 144 -2.12 2.53 8.92
C ASP A 144 -2.38 3.16 10.29
N ASP A 145 -1.37 3.15 11.19
CA ASP A 145 -1.45 3.81 12.50
C ASP A 145 -1.74 5.32 12.35
N LYS A 146 -1.08 6.00 11.41
CA LYS A 146 -1.31 7.42 11.13
C LYS A 146 -2.74 7.70 10.64
N LEU A 147 -3.31 6.84 9.80
CA LEU A 147 -4.70 6.94 9.36
C LEU A 147 -5.68 6.69 10.52
N THR A 148 -5.38 5.72 11.39
CA THR A 148 -6.13 5.44 12.62
C THR A 148 -6.14 6.66 13.54
N ASP A 149 -4.98 7.24 13.81
CA ASP A 149 -4.85 8.46 14.63
C ASP A 149 -5.69 9.61 14.06
N MET A 150 -5.69 9.80 12.74
CA MET A 150 -6.50 10.83 12.08
C MET A 150 -8.00 10.57 12.22
N ALA A 151 -8.44 9.31 12.14
CA ALA A 151 -9.82 8.93 12.33
C ALA A 151 -10.29 9.19 13.78
N GLU A 152 -9.45 8.83 14.77
CA GLU A 152 -9.70 9.04 16.19
C GLU A 152 -9.58 10.52 16.61
N ASP A 153 -8.66 11.28 15.98
CA ASP A 153 -8.44 12.72 16.17
C ASP A 153 -9.54 13.60 15.54
N ARG A 154 -10.79 13.09 15.48
CA ARG A 154 -12.03 13.78 15.15
C ARG A 154 -12.46 13.84 13.68
N LEU A 155 -11.74 13.29 12.71
CA LEU A 155 -12.28 13.29 11.34
C LEU A 155 -13.59 12.48 11.27
N ASN A 156 -13.66 11.32 11.94
CA ASN A 156 -14.90 10.54 12.02
C ASN A 156 -15.96 11.21 12.91
N GLU A 157 -15.56 11.88 14.01
CA GLU A 157 -16.51 12.58 14.88
C GLU A 157 -17.20 13.73 14.18
N LYS A 158 -16.50 14.45 13.31
CA LYS A 158 -17.09 15.54 12.51
C LYS A 158 -18.09 15.07 11.47
N ALA A 159 -18.03 13.78 11.08
CA ALA A 159 -18.94 13.16 10.12
C ALA A 159 -20.30 12.75 10.73
N ILE A 160 -20.51 12.94 12.07
CA ILE A 160 -21.78 12.69 12.77
C ILE A 160 -22.70 13.91 12.60
#